data_39963a2d3adadf253e7621ab69af657c
#
_entry.id   39963a2d3adadf253e7621ab69af657c
#
_cell.length_a   1.000
_cell.length_b   1.000
_cell.length_c   1.000
_cell.angle_alpha   90.00
_cell.angle_beta   90.00
_cell.angle_gamma   90.00
#
_symmetry.space_group_name_H-M   'P 1'
#
loop_
_entity.id
_entity.type
_entity.pdbx_description
1 polymer ?
#
loop_
_entity_poly.entity_id
_entity_poly.type
_entity_poly.pdbx_seq_one_letter_code
_entity_poly.pdbx_strand_id
1 'polypeptide(L)'
;AYTTSVRTGGDKMDEAIVSYVRRHHNLLIGDATAERIKKDYGIAMMPEDGVGETFSIKGRDLVNGVPKEIMINQAHIAEALSEPIGAIVEGVRIALENTAPELAADIVDQGIVLTGGGALIKRLDEHLRAETGLPVSIAEDPLSCVAIGTGRAMEDPIYRGVLMQE
;
A
#
# COMPACT_ATOMS: atom_id res chain seq x y z
N ALA A 1 8.17 15.04 18.72
CA ALA A 1 7.97 14.53 17.37
C ALA A 1 6.49 14.53 17.03
N TYR A 2 6.19 14.95 15.83
CA TYR A 2 4.81 14.97 15.34
C TYR A 2 4.54 13.70 14.58
N THR A 3 3.44 13.04 14.86
CA THR A 3 3.03 11.89 14.11
C THR A 3 1.57 12.02 13.74
N THR A 4 1.24 11.53 12.56
CA THR A 4 -0.12 11.36 12.14
C THR A 4 -0.20 10.06 11.36
N SER A 5 -1.39 9.66 10.99
CA SER A 5 -1.49 8.36 10.36
C SER A 5 -2.56 8.36 9.30
N VAL A 6 -2.41 7.44 8.37
CA VAL A 6 -3.31 7.27 7.25
C VAL A 6 -3.92 5.90 7.35
N ARG A 7 -5.24 5.87 7.35
CA ARG A 7 -5.94 4.63 7.56
C ARG A 7 -6.20 3.91 6.23
N THR A 8 -5.20 3.25 5.74
CA THR A 8 -5.33 2.37 4.59
C THR A 8 -4.41 1.19 4.85
N GLY A 9 -4.98 0.08 5.23
CA GLY A 9 -4.20 -1.06 5.64
C GLY A 9 -4.13 -2.15 4.61
N GLY A 10 -3.48 -3.22 5.02
CA GLY A 10 -3.32 -4.39 4.19
C GLY A 10 -4.64 -4.98 3.75
N ASP A 11 -5.67 -4.90 4.60
CA ASP A 11 -6.98 -5.44 4.23
C ASP A 11 -7.57 -4.74 3.02
N LYS A 12 -7.40 -3.43 2.92
CA LYS A 12 -7.89 -2.68 1.76
C LYS A 12 -7.15 -3.07 0.50
N MET A 13 -5.87 -3.34 0.62
CA MET A 13 -5.07 -3.79 -0.51
C MET A 13 -5.47 -5.19 -0.94
N ASP A 14 -5.71 -6.08 0.03
CA ASP A 14 -6.18 -7.43 -0.28
C ASP A 14 -7.53 -7.38 -0.99
N GLU A 15 -8.45 -6.56 -0.48
CA GLU A 15 -9.76 -6.38 -1.11
C GLU A 15 -9.64 -5.86 -2.55
N ALA A 16 -8.71 -4.94 -2.76
CA ALA A 16 -8.50 -4.37 -4.08
C ALA A 16 -8.02 -5.42 -5.06
N ILE A 17 -7.13 -6.30 -4.62
CA ILE A 17 -6.63 -7.38 -5.48
C ILE A 17 -7.75 -8.36 -5.79
N VAL A 18 -8.53 -8.77 -4.80
CA VAL A 18 -9.66 -9.67 -5.01
C VAL A 18 -10.64 -9.07 -6.02
N SER A 19 -10.96 -7.79 -5.84
CA SER A 19 -11.91 -7.10 -6.69
C SER A 19 -11.40 -6.97 -8.13
N TYR A 20 -10.11 -6.66 -8.27
CA TYR A 20 -9.51 -6.51 -9.60
C TYR A 20 -9.55 -7.82 -10.37
N VAL A 21 -9.14 -8.90 -9.72
CA VAL A 21 -9.10 -10.21 -10.37
C VAL A 21 -10.51 -10.65 -10.76
N ARG A 22 -11.48 -10.38 -9.89
CA ARG A 22 -12.86 -10.72 -10.20
C ARG A 22 -13.38 -9.93 -11.41
N ARG A 23 -13.13 -8.64 -11.45
CA ARG A 23 -13.65 -7.78 -12.53
C ARG A 23 -12.96 -8.03 -13.86
N HIS A 24 -11.67 -8.26 -13.84
CA HIS A 24 -10.91 -8.34 -15.08
C HIS A 24 -10.71 -9.76 -15.60
N HIS A 25 -10.85 -10.76 -14.74
CA HIS A 25 -10.56 -12.13 -15.12
C HIS A 25 -11.68 -13.11 -14.78
N ASN A 26 -12.76 -12.62 -14.17
CA ASN A 26 -13.89 -13.45 -13.73
C ASN A 26 -13.42 -14.63 -12.88
N LEU A 27 -12.45 -14.36 -12.02
CA LEU A 27 -11.87 -15.38 -11.16
C LEU A 27 -12.02 -14.95 -9.71
N LEU A 28 -12.53 -15.84 -8.88
CA LEU A 28 -12.67 -15.57 -7.46
C LEU A 28 -11.48 -16.17 -6.72
N ILE A 29 -10.74 -15.32 -6.02
CA ILE A 29 -9.62 -15.77 -5.19
C ILE A 29 -9.94 -15.46 -3.73
N GLY A 30 -9.32 -16.23 -2.83
CA GLY A 30 -9.53 -16.01 -1.42
C GLY A 30 -8.62 -14.93 -0.86
N ASP A 31 -8.94 -14.49 0.36
CA ASP A 31 -8.18 -13.43 1.01
C ASP A 31 -6.73 -13.85 1.26
N ALA A 32 -6.50 -15.11 1.59
CA ALA A 32 -5.13 -15.59 1.81
C ALA A 32 -4.31 -15.53 0.54
N THR A 33 -4.92 -15.85 -0.59
CA THR A 33 -4.24 -15.76 -1.88
C THR A 33 -3.92 -14.31 -2.20
N ALA A 34 -4.87 -13.40 -1.97
CA ALA A 34 -4.64 -11.97 -2.22
C ALA A 34 -3.54 -11.43 -1.32
N GLU A 35 -3.49 -11.84 -0.07
CA GLU A 35 -2.45 -11.40 0.84
C GLU A 35 -1.07 -11.87 0.38
N ARG A 36 -0.98 -13.11 -0.07
CA ARG A 36 0.28 -13.63 -0.58
C ARG A 36 0.73 -12.86 -1.81
N ILE A 37 -0.19 -12.57 -2.73
CA ILE A 37 0.12 -11.80 -3.93
C ILE A 37 0.61 -10.41 -3.53
N LYS A 38 -0.05 -9.77 -2.59
CA LYS A 38 0.37 -8.46 -2.13
C LYS A 38 1.79 -8.49 -1.58
N LYS A 39 2.10 -9.48 -0.76
CA LYS A 39 3.43 -9.57 -0.14
C LYS A 39 4.52 -9.88 -1.15
N ASP A 40 4.23 -10.74 -2.11
CA ASP A 40 5.25 -11.19 -3.06
C ASP A 40 5.39 -10.27 -4.26
N TYR A 41 4.29 -9.67 -4.71
CA TYR A 41 4.27 -8.93 -5.97
C TYR A 41 3.68 -7.53 -5.85
N GLY A 42 3.29 -7.10 -4.64
CA GLY A 42 2.71 -5.78 -4.44
C GLY A 42 3.68 -4.69 -4.85
N ILE A 43 3.20 -3.74 -5.67
CA ILE A 43 4.04 -2.68 -6.19
C ILE A 43 3.16 -1.43 -6.36
N ALA A 44 3.73 -0.28 -6.01
CA ALA A 44 2.98 0.96 -5.99
C ALA A 44 3.04 1.73 -7.30
N MET A 45 4.00 1.39 -8.16
CA MET A 45 4.18 2.08 -9.42
C MET A 45 4.28 1.03 -10.52
N MET A 46 3.97 1.45 -11.73
CA MET A 46 4.08 0.55 -12.87
C MET A 46 5.53 0.08 -13.00
N PRO A 47 5.77 -1.21 -13.23
CA PRO A 47 7.14 -1.69 -13.45
C PRO A 47 7.79 -0.98 -14.64
N GLU A 48 9.11 -0.85 -14.59
CA GLU A 48 9.83 -0.10 -15.60
C GLU A 48 9.66 -0.68 -17.00
N ASP A 49 9.56 -1.99 -17.09
CA ASP A 49 9.36 -2.65 -18.39
C ASP A 49 7.88 -2.79 -18.74
N GLY A 50 7.00 -2.25 -17.91
CA GLY A 50 5.56 -2.29 -18.14
C GLY A 50 4.91 -3.61 -17.78
N VAL A 51 5.64 -4.59 -17.32
CA VAL A 51 5.12 -5.94 -17.04
C VAL A 51 5.52 -6.41 -15.64
N GLY A 52 6.80 -6.32 -15.30
CA GLY A 52 7.32 -6.87 -14.06
C GLY A 52 7.34 -8.38 -14.10
N GLU A 53 7.28 -9.01 -12.93
CA GLU A 53 7.24 -10.46 -12.84
C GLU A 53 5.88 -10.99 -13.24
N THR A 54 5.88 -12.12 -13.91
CA THR A 54 4.66 -12.84 -14.29
C THR A 54 4.52 -14.04 -13.35
N PHE A 55 3.32 -14.28 -12.87
CA PHE A 55 3.08 -15.36 -11.92
C PHE A 55 1.67 -15.91 -12.12
N SER A 56 1.44 -17.11 -11.61
CA SER A 56 0.14 -17.75 -11.72
C SER A 56 -0.67 -17.56 -10.45
N ILE A 57 -1.97 -17.48 -10.62
CA ILE A 57 -2.90 -17.47 -9.50
C ILE A 57 -4.00 -18.48 -9.77
N LYS A 58 -4.52 -19.05 -8.69
CA LYS A 58 -5.56 -20.07 -8.76
C LYS A 58 -6.80 -19.60 -8.02
N GLY A 59 -7.93 -19.89 -8.60
CA GLY A 59 -9.20 -19.51 -7.99
C GLY A 59 -10.33 -20.27 -8.63
N ARG A 60 -11.55 -19.80 -8.41
CA ARG A 60 -12.73 -20.41 -9.01
C ARG A 60 -13.23 -19.53 -10.13
N ASP A 61 -13.40 -20.16 -11.30
CA ASP A 61 -13.96 -19.47 -12.45
C ASP A 61 -15.42 -19.11 -12.16
N LEU A 62 -15.74 -17.84 -12.25
CA LEU A 62 -17.09 -17.38 -11.94
C LEU A 62 -18.08 -17.67 -13.07
N VAL A 63 -17.59 -18.01 -14.25
CA VAL A 63 -18.48 -18.34 -15.37
C VAL A 63 -19.04 -19.76 -15.21
N ASN A 64 -18.18 -20.73 -14.92
CA ASN A 64 -18.63 -22.13 -14.84
C ASN A 64 -18.39 -22.78 -13.49
N GLY A 65 -17.83 -22.07 -12.52
CA GLY A 65 -17.71 -22.56 -11.15
C GLY A 65 -16.60 -23.55 -10.88
N VAL A 66 -15.76 -23.84 -11.87
CA VAL A 66 -14.68 -24.81 -11.67
C VAL A 66 -13.38 -24.12 -11.32
N PRO A 67 -12.45 -24.85 -10.69
CA PRO A 67 -11.12 -24.29 -10.41
C PRO A 67 -10.40 -23.92 -11.71
N LYS A 68 -9.64 -22.83 -11.63
CA LYS A 68 -8.94 -22.32 -12.79
C LYS A 68 -7.65 -21.64 -12.36
N GLU A 69 -6.65 -21.72 -13.20
CA GLU A 69 -5.38 -21.03 -12.99
C GLU A 69 -5.15 -20.07 -14.14
N ILE A 70 -4.72 -18.86 -13.82
CA ILE A 70 -4.40 -17.86 -14.84
C ILE A 70 -3.04 -17.24 -14.55
N MET A 71 -2.47 -16.61 -15.55
CA MET A 71 -1.21 -15.88 -15.41
C MET A 71 -1.51 -14.39 -15.39
N ILE A 72 -0.92 -13.70 -14.42
CA ILE A 72 -0.98 -12.24 -14.37
C ILE A 72 0.41 -11.72 -14.05
N ASN A 73 0.59 -10.40 -14.05
CA ASN A 73 1.90 -9.83 -13.82
C ASN A 73 1.82 -8.65 -12.84
N GLN A 74 3.00 -8.13 -12.48
CA GLN A 74 3.06 -7.04 -11.52
C GLN A 74 2.39 -5.76 -12.01
N ALA A 75 2.34 -5.54 -13.32
CA ALA A 75 1.64 -4.37 -13.84
C ALA A 75 0.15 -4.45 -13.50
N HIS A 76 -0.43 -5.64 -13.56
CA HIS A 76 -1.82 -5.83 -13.14
C HIS A 76 -2.00 -5.53 -11.65
N ILE A 77 -1.01 -5.90 -10.83
CA ILE A 77 -1.09 -5.64 -9.39
C ILE A 77 -0.93 -4.15 -9.10
N ALA A 78 -0.05 -3.47 -9.82
CA ALA A 78 0.08 -2.02 -9.69
C ALA A 78 -1.26 -1.32 -10.00
N GLU A 79 -1.93 -1.78 -11.03
CA GLU A 79 -3.23 -1.25 -11.39
C GLU A 79 -4.27 -1.55 -10.30
N ALA A 80 -4.27 -2.77 -9.80
CA ALA A 80 -5.21 -3.18 -8.75
C ALA A 80 -5.03 -2.35 -7.48
N LEU A 81 -3.79 -2.02 -7.14
CA LEU A 81 -3.48 -1.29 -5.92
C LEU A 81 -3.53 0.22 -6.09
N SER A 82 -3.82 0.73 -7.28
CA SER A 82 -3.79 2.16 -7.53
C SER A 82 -4.78 2.92 -6.64
N GLU A 83 -5.94 2.35 -6.38
CA GLU A 83 -6.94 3.02 -5.56
C GLU A 83 -6.53 3.10 -4.08
N PRO A 84 -6.18 1.99 -3.41
CA PRO A 84 -5.77 2.11 -2.02
C PRO A 84 -4.48 2.91 -1.85
N ILE A 85 -3.56 2.83 -2.79
CA ILE A 85 -2.34 3.61 -2.72
C ILE A 85 -2.65 5.09 -2.93
N GLY A 86 -3.57 5.41 -3.83
CA GLY A 86 -4.04 6.79 -3.99
C GLY A 86 -4.65 7.33 -2.71
N ALA A 87 -5.36 6.50 -1.95
CA ALA A 87 -5.91 6.90 -0.67
C ALA A 87 -4.80 7.21 0.34
N ILE A 88 -3.71 6.44 0.32
CA ILE A 88 -2.57 6.73 1.18
C ILE A 88 -1.94 8.07 0.83
N VAL A 89 -1.73 8.32 -0.45
CA VAL A 89 -1.15 9.58 -0.92
C VAL A 89 -2.03 10.76 -0.50
N GLU A 90 -3.34 10.62 -0.71
CA GLU A 90 -4.26 11.68 -0.36
C GLU A 90 -4.31 11.92 1.14
N GLY A 91 -4.28 10.84 1.94
CA GLY A 91 -4.25 10.96 3.38
C GLY A 91 -3.00 11.68 3.87
N VAL A 92 -1.85 11.36 3.28
CA VAL A 92 -0.61 12.05 3.63
C VAL A 92 -0.70 13.53 3.26
N ARG A 93 -1.26 13.83 2.09
CA ARG A 93 -1.40 15.22 1.65
C ARG A 93 -2.30 16.01 2.59
N ILE A 94 -3.43 15.44 3.00
CA ILE A 94 -4.35 16.08 3.92
C ILE A 94 -3.67 16.31 5.27
N ALA A 95 -2.92 15.32 5.74
CA ALA A 95 -2.21 15.46 7.02
C ALA A 95 -1.20 16.59 6.95
N LEU A 96 -0.50 16.73 5.83
CA LEU A 96 0.47 17.80 5.66
C LEU A 96 -0.22 19.17 5.62
N GLU A 97 -1.38 19.25 4.97
CA GLU A 97 -2.12 20.50 4.89
C GLU A 97 -2.61 20.97 6.26
N ASN A 98 -2.85 20.04 7.16
CA ASN A 98 -3.34 20.36 8.51
C ASN A 98 -2.22 20.52 9.52
N THR A 99 -0.97 20.43 9.09
CA THR A 99 0.18 20.53 9.98
C THR A 99 0.54 21.99 10.20
N ALA A 100 0.84 22.35 11.46
CA ALA A 100 1.24 23.71 11.79
C ALA A 100 2.54 24.09 11.07
N PRO A 101 2.70 25.36 10.69
CA PRO A 101 3.89 25.76 9.94
C PRO A 101 5.22 25.42 10.60
N GLU A 102 5.28 25.49 11.93
CA GLU A 102 6.51 25.15 12.66
C GLU A 102 6.87 23.69 12.48
N LEU A 103 5.85 22.81 12.49
CA LEU A 103 6.06 21.40 12.32
C LEU A 103 6.31 21.04 10.84
N ALA A 104 5.75 21.83 9.93
CA ALA A 104 5.96 21.58 8.52
C ALA A 104 7.45 21.71 8.15
N ALA A 105 8.15 22.66 8.80
CA ALA A 105 9.58 22.81 8.57
C ALA A 105 10.33 21.55 8.99
N ASP A 106 9.95 20.96 10.12
CA ASP A 106 10.58 19.72 10.58
C ASP A 106 10.32 18.58 9.61
N ILE A 107 9.13 18.51 9.03
CA ILE A 107 8.80 17.45 8.10
C ILE A 107 9.64 17.56 6.83
N VAL A 108 9.91 18.76 6.37
CA VAL A 108 10.78 18.94 5.21
C VAL A 108 12.16 18.35 5.46
N ASP A 109 12.67 18.49 6.69
CA ASP A 109 13.98 17.96 7.04
C ASP A 109 13.96 16.48 7.39
N GLN A 110 12.95 16.04 8.13
CA GLN A 110 12.90 14.68 8.67
C GLN A 110 12.21 13.68 7.76
N GLY A 111 11.22 14.15 7.01
CA GLY A 111 10.55 13.33 6.04
C GLY A 111 9.45 12.46 6.62
N ILE A 112 9.09 11.46 5.85
CA ILE A 112 8.02 10.52 6.15
C ILE A 112 8.61 9.14 6.39
N VAL A 113 8.09 8.44 7.40
CA VAL A 113 8.53 7.07 7.67
C VAL A 113 7.33 6.15 7.45
N LEU A 114 7.53 5.16 6.58
CA LEU A 114 6.52 4.13 6.33
C LEU A 114 6.73 2.98 7.28
N THR A 115 5.64 2.50 7.86
CA THR A 115 5.68 1.36 8.77
C THR A 115 4.54 0.42 8.42
N GLY A 116 4.64 -0.82 8.90
CA GLY A 116 3.57 -1.78 8.77
C GLY A 116 3.51 -2.47 7.43
N GLY A 117 2.33 -3.02 7.13
CA GLY A 117 2.14 -3.79 5.91
C GLY A 117 2.34 -2.98 4.65
N GLY A 118 1.98 -1.70 4.68
CA GLY A 118 2.18 -0.83 3.53
C GLY A 118 3.63 -0.63 3.19
N ALA A 119 4.52 -0.72 4.19
CA ALA A 119 5.95 -0.58 3.94
C ALA A 119 6.51 -1.72 3.11
N LEU A 120 5.80 -2.83 3.01
CA LEU A 120 6.22 -3.99 2.23
C LEU A 120 5.85 -3.86 0.76
N ILE A 121 5.05 -2.88 0.38
CA ILE A 121 4.69 -2.68 -1.02
C ILE A 121 5.88 -2.06 -1.73
N LYS A 122 6.36 -2.73 -2.75
CA LYS A 122 7.54 -2.27 -3.48
C LYS A 122 7.29 -0.91 -4.11
N ARG A 123 8.27 -0.04 -4.02
CA ARG A 123 8.27 1.30 -4.62
C ARG A 123 7.23 2.25 -4.03
N LEU A 124 6.60 1.91 -2.90
CA LEU A 124 5.67 2.83 -2.27
C LEU A 124 6.41 4.07 -1.75
N ASP A 125 7.60 3.88 -1.18
CA ASP A 125 8.43 5.00 -0.75
C ASP A 125 8.77 5.91 -1.93
N GLU A 126 9.12 5.33 -3.05
CA GLU A 126 9.45 6.07 -4.26
C GLU A 126 8.25 6.87 -4.76
N HIS A 127 7.09 6.24 -4.76
CA HIS A 127 5.84 6.89 -5.19
C HIS A 127 5.51 8.07 -4.29
N LEU A 128 5.63 7.88 -2.97
CA LEU A 128 5.35 8.97 -2.03
C LEU A 128 6.34 10.11 -2.17
N ARG A 129 7.62 9.79 -2.40
CA ARG A 129 8.61 10.85 -2.63
C ARG A 129 8.24 11.69 -3.86
N ALA A 130 7.79 11.01 -4.91
CA ALA A 130 7.41 11.72 -6.14
C ALA A 130 6.17 12.59 -5.93
N GLU A 131 5.20 12.11 -5.14
CA GLU A 131 3.93 12.82 -4.95
C GLU A 131 4.03 13.94 -3.93
N THR A 132 4.87 13.81 -2.92
CA THR A 132 4.96 14.80 -1.84
C THR A 132 6.18 15.69 -1.93
N GLY A 133 7.21 15.25 -2.64
CA GLY A 133 8.48 15.98 -2.68
C GLY A 133 9.27 15.89 -1.39
N LEU A 134 8.90 15.01 -0.49
CA LEU A 134 9.56 14.89 0.81
C LEU A 134 10.38 13.60 0.85
N PRO A 135 11.43 13.55 1.70
CA PRO A 135 12.15 12.31 1.92
C PRO A 135 11.21 11.27 2.52
N VAL A 136 11.33 10.03 2.06
CA VAL A 136 10.51 8.93 2.56
C VAL A 136 11.44 7.75 2.83
N SER A 137 11.31 7.14 3.99
CA SER A 137 12.09 5.97 4.36
C SER A 137 11.17 4.90 4.92
N ILE A 138 11.71 3.69 5.02
CA ILE A 138 10.96 2.54 5.50
C ILE A 138 11.58 2.12 6.83
N ALA A 139 10.73 1.94 7.84
CA ALA A 139 11.19 1.52 9.16
C ALA A 139 11.67 0.07 9.12
N GLU A 140 12.69 -0.23 9.92
CA GLU A 140 13.22 -1.59 9.98
C GLU A 140 12.22 -2.58 10.56
N ASP A 141 11.41 -2.11 11.49
CA ASP A 141 10.42 -2.96 12.14
C ASP A 141 9.04 -2.40 11.83
N PRO A 142 8.50 -2.72 10.66
CA PRO A 142 7.30 -2.04 10.19
C PRO A 142 6.08 -2.31 11.06
N LEU A 143 5.35 -1.25 11.34
CA LEU A 143 4.01 -1.30 11.90
C LEU A 143 3.05 -0.81 10.83
N SER A 144 1.76 -1.00 11.05
CA SER A 144 0.77 -0.68 10.01
C SER A 144 0.36 0.79 10.04
N CYS A 145 1.32 1.68 9.92
CA CYS A 145 1.00 3.11 9.93
C CYS A 145 2.07 3.91 9.19
N VAL A 146 1.78 5.19 9.00
CA VAL A 146 2.70 6.14 8.42
C VAL A 146 2.98 7.20 9.47
N ALA A 147 4.25 7.46 9.75
CA ALA A 147 4.66 8.50 10.67
C ALA A 147 5.22 9.67 9.86
N ILE A 148 4.84 10.88 10.25
CA ILE A 148 5.30 12.09 9.60
C ILE A 148 6.09 12.89 10.61
N GLY A 149 7.30 13.33 10.22
CA GLY A 149 8.14 14.11 11.11
C GLY A 149 9.44 13.39 11.38
N THR A 150 9.77 13.20 12.66
CA THR A 150 11.11 12.81 13.08
C THR A 150 11.52 11.39 12.76
N GLY A 151 10.72 10.64 12.12
CA GLY A 151 11.05 9.25 11.85
C GLY A 151 10.67 8.30 12.94
N ARG A 152 10.05 8.79 14.00
CA ARG A 152 9.59 7.93 15.08
C ARG A 152 8.42 7.11 14.60
N ALA A 153 8.49 5.81 14.80
CA ALA A 153 7.39 4.93 14.44
C ALA A 153 6.21 5.15 15.38
N MET A 154 5.01 5.01 14.83
CA MET A 154 3.81 5.09 15.62
C MET A 154 3.58 3.76 16.30
N GLU A 155 3.62 3.74 17.62
CA GLU A 155 3.52 2.49 18.34
C GLU A 155 2.31 2.36 19.24
N ASP A 156 1.56 3.42 19.40
CA ASP A 156 0.39 3.40 20.25
C ASP A 156 -0.68 2.45 19.68
N PRO A 157 -1.14 1.46 20.46
CA PRO A 157 -2.16 0.53 19.96
C PRO A 157 -3.44 1.20 19.52
N ILE A 158 -3.79 2.34 20.11
CA ILE A 158 -4.97 3.08 19.72
C ILE A 158 -4.87 3.48 18.26
N TYR A 159 -3.70 3.94 17.85
CA TYR A 159 -3.51 4.33 16.48
C TYR A 159 -3.52 3.13 15.54
N ARG A 160 -2.98 2.01 15.96
CA ARG A 160 -3.02 0.83 15.13
C ARG A 160 -4.45 0.41 14.82
N GLY A 161 -5.34 0.51 15.79
CA GLY A 161 -6.73 0.18 15.56
C GLY A 161 -7.45 1.16 14.67
N VAL A 162 -7.00 2.40 14.64
CA VAL A 162 -7.62 3.44 13.82
C VAL A 162 -7.03 3.48 12.43
N LEU A 163 -5.69 3.30 12.34
CA LEU A 163 -4.96 3.59 11.14
C LEU A 163 -4.98 2.52 10.15
N MET A 164 -4.75 1.41 10.53
CA MET A 164 -4.69 0.45 9.60
C MET A 164 -4.57 -0.78 10.13
N GLN A 165 -4.86 -1.47 9.70
CA GLN A 165 -4.63 -2.66 10.14
C GLN A 165 -4.08 -3.46 9.32
N GLU A 166 -3.78 -4.07 9.38
CA GLU A 166 -3.18 -4.75 8.64
C GLU A 166 -3.10 -5.35 8.35
#